data_9fcfb9aefe9dd6638dcef2778d056127
#
_entry.id   9fcfb9aefe9dd6638dcef2778d056127
#
_cell.length_a   1.000
_cell.length_b   1.000
_cell.length_c   1.000
_cell.angle_alpha   90.00
_cell.angle_beta   90.00
_cell.angle_gamma   90.00
#
_symmetry.space_group_name_H-M   'P 1'
#
loop_
_entity.id
_entity.type
_entity.pdbx_description
1 polymer ?
#
loop_
_entity_poly.entity_id
_entity_poly.type
_entity_poly.pdbx_seq_one_letter_code
_entity_poly.pdbx_strand_id
1 'polypeptide(L)'
;MKKIEAIIREERLEPVKKALERNGLVGMTISEVSGRGQQKGIPLQWRVGEYRVEFLPKIKLEIICHDEDSEMVVETIRRAAKTGRIGDGKIFILPVEDIIRIRTGERGSRVI
;
A
#
# COMPACT_ATOMS: atom_id res chain seq x y z
N MET A 1 6.36 16.85 -3.03
CA MET A 1 5.42 15.75 -3.34
C MET A 1 5.97 14.43 -2.86
N LYS A 2 5.11 13.58 -2.35
CA LYS A 2 5.49 12.25 -1.86
C LYS A 2 4.63 11.18 -2.52
N LYS A 3 5.24 10.03 -2.71
CA LYS A 3 4.53 8.79 -3.05
C LYS A 3 4.46 7.92 -1.81
N ILE A 4 3.26 7.61 -1.40
CA ILE A 4 3.04 6.67 -0.31
C ILE A 4 2.71 5.34 -0.96
N GLU A 5 3.56 4.36 -0.72
CA GLU A 5 3.40 3.01 -1.26
C GLU A 5 3.21 2.06 -0.09
N ALA A 6 2.09 1.37 -0.06
CA ALA A 6 1.76 0.47 1.04
C ALA A 6 1.53 -0.94 0.52
N ILE A 7 2.15 -1.91 1.17
CA ILE A 7 1.88 -3.33 0.92
C ILE A 7 1.06 -3.81 2.11
N ILE A 8 -0.17 -4.22 1.86
CA ILE A 8 -1.14 -4.57 2.89
C ILE A 8 -1.76 -5.93 2.63
N ARG A 9 -2.46 -6.47 3.62
CA ARG A 9 -3.27 -7.68 3.46
C ARG A 9 -4.43 -7.42 2.50
N GLU A 10 -4.80 -8.40 1.72
CA GLU A 10 -5.94 -8.30 0.80
C GLU A 10 -7.22 -7.91 1.51
N GLU A 11 -7.50 -8.54 2.67
CA GLU A 11 -8.73 -8.31 3.42
C GLU A 11 -8.80 -6.92 4.05
N ARG A 12 -7.70 -6.17 4.04
CA ARG A 12 -7.68 -4.80 4.57
C ARG A 12 -7.86 -3.74 3.50
N LEU A 13 -7.99 -4.13 2.23
CA LEU A 13 -8.13 -3.16 1.14
C LEU A 13 -9.36 -2.27 1.32
N GLU A 14 -10.52 -2.85 1.55
CA GLU A 14 -11.75 -2.07 1.68
C GLU A 14 -11.73 -1.11 2.89
N PRO A 15 -11.32 -1.54 4.09
CA PRO A 15 -11.18 -0.60 5.20
C PRO A 15 -10.21 0.55 4.91
N VAL A 16 -9.09 0.27 4.24
CA VAL A 16 -8.10 1.29 3.89
C VAL A 16 -8.68 2.28 2.89
N LYS A 17 -9.30 1.78 1.83
CA LYS A 17 -9.95 2.62 0.80
C LYS A 17 -10.96 3.56 1.44
N LYS A 18 -11.85 3.02 2.27
CA LYS A 18 -12.89 3.81 2.93
C LYS A 18 -12.30 4.89 3.84
N ALA A 19 -11.26 4.55 4.59
CA ALA A 19 -10.59 5.50 5.46
C ALA A 19 -9.94 6.65 4.67
N LEU A 20 -9.29 6.33 3.55
CA LEU A 20 -8.69 7.33 2.68
C LEU A 20 -9.74 8.24 2.06
N GLU A 21 -10.83 7.66 1.57
CA GLU A 21 -11.95 8.43 0.99
C GLU A 21 -12.55 9.40 1.99
N ARG A 22 -12.72 8.98 3.25
CA ARG A 22 -13.21 9.85 4.31
C ARG A 22 -12.30 11.05 4.56
N ASN A 23 -11.03 10.95 4.21
CA ASN A 23 -10.07 12.04 4.32
C ASN A 23 -9.85 12.78 3.01
N GLY A 24 -10.75 12.57 2.05
CA GLY A 24 -10.70 13.28 0.77
C GLY A 24 -9.69 12.73 -0.24
N LEU A 25 -9.12 11.56 0.03
CA LEU A 25 -8.13 10.95 -0.84
C LEU A 25 -8.80 9.89 -1.70
N VAL A 26 -9.08 10.26 -2.94
CA VAL A 26 -9.78 9.37 -3.90
C VAL A 26 -8.80 8.74 -4.88
N GLY A 27 -7.81 9.51 -5.34
CA GLY A 27 -6.85 9.03 -6.33
C GLY A 27 -5.86 8.05 -5.74
N MET A 28 -5.90 6.81 -6.22
CA MET A 28 -4.95 5.78 -5.80
C MET A 28 -4.79 4.74 -6.91
N THR A 29 -3.63 4.13 -6.97
CA THR A 29 -3.36 3.00 -7.85
C THR A 29 -3.28 1.74 -6.99
N ILE A 30 -3.97 0.70 -7.41
CA ILE A 30 -4.04 -0.56 -6.66
C ILE A 30 -3.52 -1.67 -7.56
N SER A 31 -2.62 -2.49 -7.02
CA SER A 31 -2.08 -3.65 -7.72
C SER A 31 -2.14 -4.86 -6.81
N GLU A 32 -2.43 -6.01 -7.40
CA GLU A 32 -2.28 -7.28 -6.72
C GLU A 32 -0.84 -7.72 -6.88
N VAL A 33 -0.19 -8.07 -5.77
CA VAL A 33 1.22 -8.47 -5.75
C VAL A 33 1.38 -9.70 -4.87
N SER A 34 2.53 -10.35 -4.99
CA SER A 34 2.91 -11.44 -4.10
C SER A 34 4.05 -10.97 -3.23
N GLY A 35 3.93 -11.19 -1.92
CA GLY A 35 4.93 -10.74 -0.98
C GLY A 35 5.44 -11.87 -0.09
N ARG A 36 6.70 -11.73 0.31
CA ARG A 36 7.33 -12.59 1.30
C ARG A 36 8.03 -11.69 2.32
N GLY A 37 7.77 -11.96 3.58
CA GLY A 37 8.39 -11.19 4.65
C GLY A 37 8.51 -12.05 5.90
N GLN A 38 8.41 -11.42 7.05
CA GLN A 38 8.54 -12.13 8.32
C GLN A 38 7.47 -13.20 8.55
N GLN A 39 6.32 -13.04 7.90
CA GLN A 39 5.25 -14.04 7.95
C GLN A 39 5.68 -15.36 7.32
N LYS A 40 6.61 -15.32 6.36
CA LYS A 40 7.22 -16.49 5.69
C LYS A 40 6.24 -17.46 5.07
N GLY A 41 5.06 -16.97 4.71
CA GLY A 41 4.03 -17.80 4.12
C GLY A 41 3.32 -18.69 5.13
N ILE A 42 2.47 -19.55 4.60
CA ILE A 42 1.67 -20.49 5.38
C ILE A 42 2.33 -21.86 5.30
N PRO A 43 2.63 -22.52 6.44
CA PRO A 43 3.18 -23.87 6.42
C PRO A 43 2.20 -24.84 5.77
N LEU A 44 2.68 -25.66 4.87
CA LEU A 44 1.93 -26.74 4.28
C LEU A 44 2.53 -28.06 4.75
N GLN A 45 1.70 -28.92 5.31
CA GLN A 45 2.14 -30.24 5.76
C GLN A 45 1.92 -31.24 4.63
N TRP A 46 3.00 -31.83 4.20
CA TRP A 46 3.01 -32.82 3.15
C TRP A 46 3.75 -34.06 3.64
N ARG A 47 3.55 -35.16 2.97
CA ARG A 47 4.18 -36.43 3.32
C ARG A 47 5.71 -36.40 3.38
N VAL A 48 6.33 -35.47 2.70
CA VAL A 48 7.79 -35.34 2.66
C VAL A 48 8.32 -34.22 3.53
N GLY A 49 7.47 -33.71 4.42
CA GLY A 49 7.86 -32.65 5.31
C GLY A 49 7.02 -31.41 5.15
N GLU A 50 7.54 -30.33 5.66
CA GLU A 50 6.89 -29.04 5.66
C GLU A 50 7.25 -28.26 4.43
N TYR A 51 6.24 -27.85 3.68
CA TYR A 51 6.40 -26.87 2.63
C TYR A 51 5.80 -25.56 3.09
N ARG A 52 6.36 -24.47 2.59
CA ARG A 52 5.84 -23.14 2.88
C ARG A 52 5.42 -22.46 1.59
N VAL A 53 4.29 -21.76 1.66
CA VAL A 53 3.93 -20.79 0.63
C VAL A 53 4.84 -19.59 0.89
N GLU A 54 5.88 -19.44 0.08
CA GLU A 54 6.87 -18.40 0.27
C GLU A 54 6.35 -17.01 -0.09
N PHE A 55 5.42 -16.96 -1.05
CA PHE A 55 4.83 -15.72 -1.51
C PHE A 55 3.34 -15.74 -1.23
N LEU A 56 2.88 -14.76 -0.49
CA LEU A 56 1.48 -14.58 -0.17
C LEU A 56 0.90 -13.45 -1.00
N PRO A 57 -0.37 -13.56 -1.43
CA PRO A 57 -1.02 -12.46 -2.13
C PRO A 57 -1.15 -11.24 -1.19
N LYS A 58 -0.83 -10.09 -1.72
CA LYS A 58 -0.90 -8.81 -1.04
C LYS A 58 -1.47 -7.77 -1.99
N ILE A 59 -1.83 -6.63 -1.43
CA ILE A 59 -2.25 -5.48 -2.22
C ILE A 59 -1.19 -4.40 -2.08
N LYS A 60 -0.82 -3.80 -3.21
CA LYS A 60 0.01 -2.61 -3.23
C LYS A 60 -0.86 -1.40 -3.56
N LEU A 61 -0.81 -0.41 -2.68
CA LEU A 61 -1.45 0.88 -2.88
C LEU A 61 -0.38 1.91 -3.18
N GLU A 62 -0.65 2.78 -4.14
CA GLU A 62 0.22 3.91 -4.45
C GLU A 62 -0.61 5.19 -4.47
N ILE A 63 -0.20 6.16 -3.67
CA ILE A 63 -0.87 7.44 -3.54
C ILE A 63 0.17 8.53 -3.66
N ILE A 64 -0.10 9.50 -4.51
CA ILE A 64 0.73 10.71 -4.62
C ILE A 64 0.02 11.80 -3.84
N CYS A 65 0.76 12.48 -2.98
CA CYS A 65 0.21 13.54 -2.15
C CYS A 65 1.18 14.71 -1.99
N HIS A 66 0.66 15.83 -1.50
CA HIS A 66 1.50 16.95 -1.10
C HIS A 66 2.30 16.57 0.15
N ASP A 67 3.45 17.19 0.34
CA ASP A 67 4.31 16.91 1.49
C ASP A 67 3.54 17.08 2.81
N GLU A 68 2.75 18.13 2.92
CA GLU A 68 1.99 18.44 4.14
C GLU A 68 0.91 17.40 4.46
N ASP A 69 0.48 16.61 3.48
CA ASP A 69 -0.54 15.58 3.67
C ASP A 69 0.05 14.20 3.95
N SER A 70 1.35 14.03 3.80
CA SER A 70 1.97 12.70 3.83
C SER A 70 1.77 11.97 5.16
N GLU A 71 1.92 12.64 6.28
CA GLU A 71 1.73 12.01 7.59
C GLU A 71 0.27 11.58 7.83
N MET A 72 -0.68 12.37 7.38
CA MET A 72 -2.10 12.00 7.46
C MET A 72 -2.39 10.76 6.62
N VAL A 73 -1.85 10.70 5.40
CA VAL A 73 -2.02 9.54 4.52
C VAL A 73 -1.42 8.29 5.15
N VAL A 74 -0.19 8.38 5.63
CA VAL A 74 0.52 7.27 6.28
C VAL A 74 -0.26 6.75 7.47
N GLU A 75 -0.67 7.63 8.37
CA GLU A 75 -1.38 7.24 9.59
C GLU A 75 -2.75 6.66 9.30
N THR A 76 -3.45 7.20 8.30
CA THR A 76 -4.74 6.68 7.86
C THR A 76 -4.60 5.23 7.38
N ILE A 77 -3.59 4.96 6.54
CA ILE A 77 -3.33 3.61 6.04
C ILE A 77 -2.93 2.68 7.20
N ARG A 78 -2.01 3.12 8.04
CA ARG A 78 -1.50 2.32 9.14
C ARG A 78 -2.62 1.84 10.06
N ARG A 79 -3.49 2.74 10.48
CA ARG A 79 -4.60 2.41 11.37
C ARG A 79 -5.60 1.46 10.72
N ALA A 80 -5.96 1.72 9.48
CA ALA A 80 -6.96 0.91 8.78
C ALA A 80 -6.42 -0.46 8.37
N ALA A 81 -5.13 -0.58 8.07
CA ALA A 81 -4.51 -1.83 7.64
C ALA A 81 -4.07 -2.73 8.79
N LYS A 82 -3.90 -2.17 9.98
CA LYS A 82 -3.36 -2.89 11.13
C LYS A 82 -4.29 -3.99 11.63
N THR A 83 -3.76 -5.21 11.79
CA THR A 83 -4.41 -6.29 12.52
C THR A 83 -3.69 -6.59 13.84
N GLY A 84 -2.43 -6.19 13.96
CA GLY A 84 -1.57 -6.50 15.10
C GLY A 84 -0.81 -7.80 14.95
N ARG A 85 -0.99 -8.50 13.82
CA ARG A 85 -0.30 -9.76 13.54
C ARG A 85 0.85 -9.56 12.57
N ILE A 86 1.81 -10.44 12.61
CA ILE A 86 2.90 -10.48 11.63
C ILE A 86 2.27 -10.66 10.23
N GLY A 87 2.72 -9.89 9.27
CA GLY A 87 2.19 -9.92 7.91
C GLY A 87 1.29 -8.75 7.57
N ASP A 88 1.14 -7.78 8.47
CA ASP A 88 0.35 -6.58 8.21
C ASP A 88 0.89 -5.73 7.07
N GLY A 89 2.18 -5.86 6.76
CA GLY A 89 2.80 -5.14 5.67
C GLY A 89 3.61 -3.94 6.11
N LYS A 90 3.95 -3.12 5.14
CA LYS A 90 4.80 -1.94 5.35
C LYS A 90 4.32 -0.78 4.50
N ILE A 91 4.70 0.40 4.92
CA ILE A 91 4.44 1.64 4.19
C ILE A 91 5.78 2.28 3.85
N PHE A 92 5.94 2.68 2.60
CA PHE A 92 7.14 3.35 2.10
C PHE A 92 6.77 4.78 1.72
N ILE A 93 7.65 5.70 2.06
CA ILE A 93 7.49 7.12 1.71
C ILE A 93 8.64 7.47 0.76
N LEU A 94 8.31 7.88 -0.45
CA LEU A 94 9.30 8.19 -1.46
C LEU A 94 9.12 9.63 -1.94
N PRO A 95 10.22 10.33 -2.22
CA PRO A 95 10.11 11.64 -2.85
C PRO A 95 9.70 11.50 -4.31
N VAL A 96 8.86 12.42 -4.77
CA VAL A 96 8.46 12.52 -6.18
C VAL A 96 9.02 13.83 -6.70
N GLU A 97 9.89 13.75 -7.69
CA GLU A 97 10.52 14.94 -8.27
C GLU A 97 9.54 15.77 -9.08
N ASP A 98 8.70 15.10 -9.86
CA ASP A 98 7.76 15.79 -10.73
C ASP A 98 6.61 14.86 -11.09
N ILE A 99 5.50 15.47 -11.55
CA ILE A 99 4.34 14.76 -12.06
C ILE A 99 3.97 15.41 -13.38
N ILE A 100 3.67 14.61 -14.38
CA ILE A 100 3.24 15.10 -15.68
C ILE A 100 1.89 14.46 -16.00
N ARG A 101 0.88 15.28 -16.28
CA ARG A 101 -0.40 14.76 -16.73
C ARG A 101 -0.28 14.42 -18.21
N ILE A 102 -0.53 13.18 -18.56
CA ILE A 102 -0.33 12.70 -19.94
C ILE A 102 -1.22 13.47 -20.92
N ARG A 103 -2.49 13.70 -20.57
CA ARG A 103 -3.44 14.35 -21.47
C ARG A 103 -3.07 15.78 -21.80
N THR A 104 -2.56 16.54 -20.84
CA THR A 104 -2.36 17.99 -20.99
C THR A 104 -0.91 18.42 -21.02
N GLY A 105 0.00 17.57 -20.52
CA GLY A 105 1.39 17.94 -20.32
C GLY A 105 1.63 18.85 -19.11
N GLU A 106 0.60 19.15 -18.32
CA GLU A 106 0.78 19.94 -17.10
C GLU A 106 1.71 19.23 -16.13
N ARG A 107 2.46 20.01 -15.37
CA ARG A 107 3.51 19.49 -14.46
C ARG A 107 3.35 20.08 -13.06
N GLY A 108 3.96 19.36 -12.11
CA GLY A 108 4.12 19.84 -10.76
C GLY A 108 2.97 19.47 -9.83
N SER A 109 3.03 20.02 -8.61
CA SER A 109 2.11 19.64 -7.53
C SER A 109 0.63 19.95 -7.80
N ARG A 110 0.36 20.88 -8.69
CA ARG A 110 -1.02 21.21 -9.10
C ARG A 110 -1.69 20.06 -9.87
N VAL A 111 -0.92 19.08 -10.30
CA VAL A 111 -1.42 17.93 -11.08
C VAL A 111 -1.92 16.79 -10.18
N ILE A 112 -1.64 16.86 -8.89
CA ILE A 112 -2.09 15.86 -7.93
C ILE A 112 -3.61 15.75 -7.93
#